data_020ab810bd150c8904256a53cb6622b6
#
_entry.id   020ab810bd150c8904256a53cb6622b6
#
_cell.length_a   1.000
_cell.length_b   1.000
_cell.length_c   1.000
_cell.angle_alpha   90.00
_cell.angle_beta   90.00
_cell.angle_gamma   90.00
#
_symmetry.space_group_name_H-M   'P 1'
#
loop_
_entity.id
_entity.type
_entity.pdbx_description
1 polymer ?
#
loop_
_entity_poly.entity_id
_entity_poly.type
_entity_poly.pdbx_seq_one_letter_code
_entity_poly.pdbx_strand_id
1 'polypeptide(L)'
;MVTASAKTLGHAGSRSERSRTVLANPVGGQRTDIISVAGRIAIYAAGLEHSGPPLLLVHSVNAAASAFEIKPLYDHYARSRRVYAVDLPGFGQSERGNQHYTARMMTDALHEVVERIREQHDGAPVDVVALSLASEFAARAANERPEAFRTLGFISPTGFERKPRDARTPGTLGRGWLLDALYFPLWERQLFGLLTMRPVMRKFLEKAWGAKQIDEPLLDYCYQTTHQHGARHAPYHFVAGYLFSTDILRLYEGLTQPVWMVHGVRGDFTDYRHKSRIEARPNWQISVLQSGAFPHFEMLEVVTGSYDQFQAALTAPVATATAAE
;
A
#
# COMPACT_ATOMS: atom_id res chain seq x y z
N MET A 1 44.23 23.97 61.12
CA MET A 1 43.64 22.73 60.55
C MET A 1 42.18 22.95 60.47
N VAL A 2 41.69 23.23 59.26
CA VAL A 2 40.26 23.44 59.03
C VAL A 2 39.87 22.44 57.95
N THR A 3 39.07 21.45 58.30
CA THR A 3 38.54 20.43 57.38
C THR A 3 37.28 20.96 56.70
N ALA A 4 37.33 21.12 55.38
CA ALA A 4 36.19 21.49 54.55
C ALA A 4 35.38 20.25 54.20
N SER A 5 34.09 20.25 54.59
CA SER A 5 33.12 19.23 54.24
C SER A 5 32.56 19.46 52.82
N ALA A 6 32.75 18.53 51.93
CA ALA A 6 32.17 18.56 50.57
C ALA A 6 30.72 18.07 50.62
N LYS A 7 29.77 18.94 50.28
CA LYS A 7 28.36 18.59 50.02
C LYS A 7 28.21 17.96 48.65
N THR A 8 27.83 16.70 48.63
CA THR A 8 27.44 15.97 47.41
C THR A 8 26.05 16.44 46.96
N LEU A 9 25.98 17.11 45.82
CA LEU A 9 24.72 17.43 45.14
C LEU A 9 24.21 16.19 44.42
N GLY A 10 23.11 15.64 44.90
CA GLY A 10 22.41 14.55 44.27
C GLY A 10 21.80 14.99 42.95
N HIS A 11 22.17 14.33 41.84
CA HIS A 11 21.50 14.43 40.56
C HIS A 11 20.21 13.61 40.63
N ALA A 12 19.09 14.28 40.86
CA ALA A 12 17.77 13.72 40.56
C ALA A 12 17.39 14.10 39.13
N GLY A 13 17.07 13.13 38.31
CA GLY A 13 16.60 13.42 36.96
C GLY A 13 16.65 12.25 36.00
N SER A 14 16.28 11.05 36.47
CA SER A 14 15.90 9.98 35.53
C SER A 14 14.57 10.35 34.88
N ARG A 15 14.61 11.06 33.75
CA ARG A 15 13.47 11.08 32.80
C ARG A 15 13.29 9.66 32.34
N SER A 16 12.17 9.04 32.69
CA SER A 16 11.67 7.79 32.18
C SER A 16 11.77 7.82 30.64
N GLU A 17 12.78 7.17 30.07
CA GLU A 17 12.78 6.72 28.68
C GLU A 17 11.62 5.75 28.56
N ARG A 18 10.48 6.24 28.07
CA ARG A 18 9.42 5.34 27.60
C ARG A 18 10.07 4.46 26.56
N SER A 19 10.23 3.18 26.88
CA SER A 19 10.70 2.14 25.98
C SER A 19 9.93 2.28 24.68
N ARG A 20 10.61 2.75 23.61
CA ARG A 20 10.05 2.75 22.25
C ARG A 20 9.89 1.30 21.86
N THR A 21 8.66 0.81 21.87
CA THR A 21 8.37 -0.52 21.35
C THR A 21 8.79 -0.53 19.88
N VAL A 22 9.82 -1.30 19.56
CA VAL A 22 10.27 -1.49 18.18
C VAL A 22 9.16 -2.19 17.44
N LEU A 23 8.67 -1.57 16.35
CA LEU A 23 7.64 -2.18 15.52
C LEU A 23 8.20 -3.44 14.87
N ALA A 24 7.53 -4.58 15.08
CA ALA A 24 7.91 -5.84 14.43
C ALA A 24 7.76 -5.75 12.89
N ASN A 25 8.48 -6.60 12.15
CA ASN A 25 8.26 -6.69 10.72
C ASN A 25 6.82 -7.13 10.43
N PRO A 26 6.14 -6.49 9.46
CA PRO A 26 4.74 -6.82 9.13
C PRO A 26 4.59 -8.19 8.49
N VAL A 27 5.64 -8.64 7.81
CA VAL A 27 5.71 -9.93 7.09
C VAL A 27 7.05 -10.60 7.39
N GLY A 28 7.15 -11.90 7.10
CA GLY A 28 8.37 -12.68 7.27
C GLY A 28 9.47 -12.38 6.24
N GLY A 29 10.52 -13.16 6.28
CA GLY A 29 11.62 -13.08 5.33
C GLY A 29 12.68 -12.02 5.66
N GLN A 30 13.43 -11.62 4.65
CA GLN A 30 14.52 -10.66 4.76
C GLN A 30 14.00 -9.24 4.59
N ARG A 31 14.35 -8.35 5.51
CA ARG A 31 14.13 -6.92 5.36
C ARG A 31 15.40 -6.24 4.84
N THR A 32 15.21 -5.36 3.86
CA THR A 32 16.24 -4.42 3.37
C THR A 32 15.65 -3.01 3.32
N ASP A 33 16.51 -2.02 3.48
CA ASP A 33 16.09 -0.62 3.36
C ASP A 33 16.79 0.00 2.16
N ILE A 34 16.07 0.78 1.35
CA ILE A 34 16.66 1.62 0.31
C ILE A 34 16.55 3.10 0.73
N ILE A 35 17.48 3.90 0.29
CA ILE A 35 17.44 5.36 0.48
C ILE A 35 16.92 5.98 -0.81
N SER A 36 15.80 6.65 -0.72
CA SER A 36 15.10 7.33 -1.79
C SER A 36 15.03 8.84 -1.55
N VAL A 37 14.53 9.56 -2.55
CA VAL A 37 14.19 10.99 -2.37
C VAL A 37 13.08 11.21 -1.35
N ALA A 38 12.26 10.18 -1.10
CA ALA A 38 11.19 10.19 -0.09
C ALA A 38 11.67 9.78 1.32
N GLY A 39 12.98 9.56 1.51
CA GLY A 39 13.59 9.02 2.71
C GLY A 39 13.83 7.51 2.64
N ARG A 40 14.06 6.87 3.77
CA ARG A 40 14.31 5.43 3.86
C ARG A 40 13.01 4.64 3.63
N ILE A 41 13.05 3.70 2.69
CA ILE A 41 11.94 2.80 2.35
C ILE A 41 12.28 1.38 2.78
N ALA A 42 11.39 0.74 3.55
CA ALA A 42 11.52 -0.64 3.98
C ALA A 42 10.91 -1.59 2.95
N ILE A 43 11.70 -2.59 2.53
CA ILE A 43 11.32 -3.64 1.59
C ILE A 43 11.51 -4.97 2.29
N TYR A 44 10.56 -5.88 2.10
CA TYR A 44 10.58 -7.24 2.64
C TYR A 44 10.61 -8.22 1.48
N ALA A 45 11.38 -9.31 1.59
CA ALA A 45 11.53 -10.32 0.55
C ALA A 45 11.52 -11.73 1.12
N ALA A 46 10.85 -12.64 0.43
CA ALA A 46 10.86 -14.07 0.72
C ALA A 46 10.74 -14.89 -0.57
N GLY A 47 10.95 -16.22 -0.46
CA GLY A 47 10.89 -17.12 -1.62
C GLY A 47 11.95 -16.83 -2.68
N LEU A 48 13.09 -16.23 -2.29
CA LEU A 48 14.14 -15.80 -3.21
C LEU A 48 14.84 -16.99 -3.92
N GLU A 49 14.70 -18.20 -3.39
CA GLU A 49 15.17 -19.46 -3.98
C GLU A 49 14.35 -19.90 -5.20
N HIS A 50 13.15 -19.38 -5.37
CA HIS A 50 12.29 -19.73 -6.50
C HIS A 50 12.72 -19.00 -7.78
N SER A 51 12.25 -19.49 -8.92
CA SER A 51 12.49 -18.91 -10.24
C SER A 51 11.24 -18.13 -10.73
N GLY A 52 11.37 -17.48 -11.89
CA GLY A 52 10.28 -16.73 -12.53
C GLY A 52 10.24 -15.25 -12.17
N PRO A 53 9.26 -14.52 -12.70
CA PRO A 53 9.13 -13.09 -12.48
C PRO A 53 8.90 -12.75 -10.99
N PRO A 54 9.58 -11.74 -10.44
CA PRO A 54 9.33 -11.28 -9.07
C PRO A 54 7.95 -10.66 -8.93
N LEU A 55 7.32 -10.84 -7.77
CA LEU A 55 6.02 -10.27 -7.41
C LEU A 55 6.22 -9.20 -6.32
N LEU A 56 5.85 -7.97 -6.60
CA LEU A 56 5.78 -6.88 -5.62
C LEU A 56 4.35 -6.68 -5.14
N LEU A 57 4.14 -6.75 -3.83
CA LEU A 57 2.88 -6.47 -3.16
C LEU A 57 2.94 -5.09 -2.49
N VAL A 58 1.93 -4.25 -2.75
CA VAL A 58 1.87 -2.88 -2.26
C VAL A 58 0.60 -2.67 -1.44
N HIS A 59 0.76 -2.28 -0.18
CA HIS A 59 -0.34 -2.02 0.74
C HIS A 59 -1.17 -0.79 0.37
N SER A 60 -2.36 -0.65 0.96
CA SER A 60 -3.25 0.49 0.76
C SER A 60 -2.69 1.80 1.38
N VAL A 61 -3.50 2.86 1.33
CA VAL A 61 -3.22 4.09 2.06
C VAL A 61 -4.42 4.45 2.93
N ASN A 62 -4.17 4.52 4.23
CA ASN A 62 -5.13 4.93 5.25
C ASN A 62 -4.40 5.48 6.49
N ALA A 63 -5.07 5.63 7.63
CA ALA A 63 -4.42 6.14 8.85
C ALA A 63 -3.37 5.20 9.45
N ALA A 64 -3.42 3.90 9.14
CA ALA A 64 -2.66 2.84 9.79
C ALA A 64 -2.01 1.84 8.83
N ALA A 65 -1.95 2.18 7.55
CA ALA A 65 -1.49 1.30 6.48
C ALA A 65 -0.05 0.79 6.69
N SER A 66 0.21 -0.41 6.23
CA SER A 66 1.53 -1.04 6.21
C SER A 66 1.50 -2.32 5.37
N ALA A 67 2.66 -2.90 5.11
CA ALA A 67 2.77 -4.19 4.43
C ALA A 67 2.06 -5.35 5.16
N PHE A 68 1.58 -5.17 6.39
CA PHE A 68 0.72 -6.16 7.04
C PHE A 68 -0.62 -6.35 6.30
N GLU A 69 -1.11 -5.32 5.62
CA GLU A 69 -2.37 -5.41 4.86
C GLU A 69 -2.31 -6.38 3.68
N ILE A 70 -1.12 -6.74 3.21
CA ILE A 70 -0.94 -7.72 2.12
C ILE A 70 -0.32 -9.04 2.60
N LYS A 71 -0.22 -9.22 3.92
CA LYS A 71 0.40 -10.39 4.53
C LYS A 71 -0.17 -11.72 4.06
N PRO A 72 -1.50 -11.93 3.93
CA PRO A 72 -2.03 -13.21 3.46
C PRO A 72 -1.51 -13.60 2.07
N LEU A 73 -1.42 -12.64 1.14
CA LEU A 73 -0.85 -12.89 -0.20
C LEU A 73 0.65 -13.12 -0.14
N TYR A 74 1.37 -12.34 0.67
CA TYR A 74 2.81 -12.48 0.85
C TYR A 74 3.17 -13.87 1.36
N ASP A 75 2.52 -14.32 2.43
CA ASP A 75 2.77 -15.64 3.03
C ASP A 75 2.37 -16.79 2.08
N HIS A 76 1.34 -16.59 1.25
CA HIS A 76 0.94 -17.56 0.23
C HIS A 76 2.02 -17.69 -0.86
N TYR A 77 2.40 -16.58 -1.49
CA TYR A 77 3.32 -16.59 -2.64
C TYR A 77 4.78 -16.81 -2.26
N ALA A 78 5.19 -16.54 -1.02
CA ALA A 78 6.54 -16.84 -0.54
C ALA A 78 6.91 -18.35 -0.63
N ARG A 79 5.91 -19.22 -0.75
CA ARG A 79 6.09 -20.69 -0.84
C ARG A 79 6.40 -21.18 -2.25
N SER A 80 6.17 -20.34 -3.27
CA SER A 80 6.21 -20.79 -4.67
C SER A 80 6.89 -19.81 -5.63
N ARG A 81 7.14 -18.54 -5.21
CA ARG A 81 7.76 -17.53 -6.06
C ARG A 81 8.48 -16.45 -5.25
N ARG A 82 9.35 -15.72 -5.91
CA ARG A 82 10.00 -14.52 -5.34
C ARG A 82 8.95 -13.48 -5.06
N VAL A 83 8.72 -13.14 -3.79
CA VAL A 83 7.74 -12.15 -3.37
C VAL A 83 8.40 -11.03 -2.58
N TYR A 84 8.00 -9.82 -2.90
CA TYR A 84 8.43 -8.59 -2.24
C TYR A 84 7.21 -7.87 -1.67
N ALA A 85 7.41 -7.16 -0.57
CA ALA A 85 6.46 -6.22 -0.02
C ALA A 85 7.18 -4.94 0.32
N VAL A 86 6.49 -3.81 0.27
CA VAL A 86 7.06 -2.50 0.59
C VAL A 86 6.17 -1.79 1.60
N ASP A 87 6.77 -1.12 2.58
CA ASP A 87 6.09 -0.06 3.30
C ASP A 87 6.28 1.26 2.53
N LEU A 88 5.20 1.85 2.05
CA LEU A 88 5.25 3.13 1.32
C LEU A 88 5.80 4.27 2.20
N PRO A 89 6.38 5.34 1.64
CA PRO A 89 6.86 6.50 2.39
C PRO A 89 5.82 7.04 3.36
N GLY A 90 6.19 7.21 4.62
CA GLY A 90 5.29 7.66 5.68
C GLY A 90 4.49 6.58 6.38
N PHE A 91 4.61 5.30 5.98
CA PHE A 91 3.87 4.16 6.51
C PHE A 91 4.80 3.05 7.02
N GLY A 92 4.20 2.11 7.76
CA GLY A 92 4.88 0.92 8.25
C GLY A 92 6.22 1.22 8.93
N GLN A 93 7.29 0.58 8.49
CA GLN A 93 8.66 0.81 8.95
C GLN A 93 9.48 1.74 8.04
N SER A 94 8.89 2.29 6.98
CA SER A 94 9.50 3.33 6.17
C SER A 94 9.61 4.64 6.94
N GLU A 95 10.45 5.55 6.47
CA GLU A 95 10.64 6.85 7.11
C GLU A 95 9.35 7.66 7.13
N ARG A 96 9.09 8.34 8.26
CA ARG A 96 7.87 9.09 8.54
C ARG A 96 8.18 10.55 8.84
N GLY A 97 9.01 11.15 8.01
CA GLY A 97 9.41 12.55 8.13
C GLY A 97 8.22 13.51 7.98
N ASN A 98 8.37 14.73 8.50
CA ASN A 98 7.44 15.82 8.25
C ASN A 98 7.75 16.42 6.86
N GLN A 99 7.22 15.80 5.82
CA GLN A 99 7.40 16.18 4.42
C GLN A 99 6.05 16.24 3.71
N HIS A 100 6.03 16.78 2.50
CA HIS A 100 4.80 16.91 1.72
C HIS A 100 4.55 15.62 0.94
N TYR A 101 3.68 14.75 1.46
CA TYR A 101 3.30 13.49 0.82
C TYR A 101 2.32 13.71 -0.32
N THR A 102 2.65 13.21 -1.51
CA THR A 102 1.84 13.34 -2.72
C THR A 102 1.75 12.02 -3.49
N ALA A 103 0.76 11.91 -4.40
CA ALA A 103 0.68 10.77 -5.32
C ALA A 103 1.97 10.64 -6.16
N ARG A 104 2.62 11.76 -6.52
CA ARG A 104 3.89 11.75 -7.26
C ARG A 104 5.01 11.09 -6.44
N MET A 105 5.18 11.49 -5.17
CA MET A 105 6.18 10.88 -4.28
C MET A 105 5.99 9.36 -4.13
N MET A 106 4.73 8.89 -4.00
CA MET A 106 4.43 7.47 -3.90
C MET A 106 4.75 6.73 -5.21
N THR A 107 4.50 7.35 -6.36
CA THR A 107 4.86 6.80 -7.67
C THR A 107 6.38 6.73 -7.85
N ASP A 108 7.11 7.77 -7.47
CA ASP A 108 8.58 7.79 -7.54
C ASP A 108 9.18 6.71 -6.64
N ALA A 109 8.65 6.54 -5.42
CA ALA A 109 9.06 5.47 -4.52
C ALA A 109 8.82 4.07 -5.13
N LEU A 110 7.69 3.86 -5.83
CA LEU A 110 7.45 2.60 -6.53
C LEU A 110 8.43 2.38 -7.68
N HIS A 111 8.79 3.41 -8.44
CA HIS A 111 9.83 3.31 -9.47
C HIS A 111 11.17 2.84 -8.88
N GLU A 112 11.59 3.43 -7.77
CA GLU A 112 12.83 3.06 -7.10
C GLU A 112 12.80 1.62 -6.55
N VAL A 113 11.68 1.21 -5.95
CA VAL A 113 11.49 -0.16 -5.44
C VAL A 113 11.49 -1.18 -6.58
N VAL A 114 10.74 -0.91 -7.67
CA VAL A 114 10.68 -1.78 -8.84
C VAL A 114 12.07 -1.89 -9.49
N GLU A 115 12.79 -0.78 -9.66
CA GLU A 115 14.13 -0.83 -10.24
C GLU A 115 15.10 -1.61 -9.35
N ARG A 116 15.02 -1.45 -8.03
CA ARG A 116 15.83 -2.23 -7.09
C ARG A 116 15.56 -3.75 -7.18
N ILE A 117 14.30 -4.13 -7.37
CA ILE A 117 13.92 -5.54 -7.60
C ILE A 117 14.49 -6.02 -8.95
N ARG A 118 14.35 -5.22 -10.01
CA ARG A 118 14.87 -5.56 -11.35
C ARG A 118 16.39 -5.75 -11.37
N GLU A 119 17.13 -4.89 -10.68
CA GLU A 119 18.59 -5.02 -10.53
C GLU A 119 19.00 -6.38 -9.90
N GLN A 120 18.19 -6.94 -9.01
CA GLN A 120 18.42 -8.22 -8.37
C GLN A 120 18.02 -9.41 -9.25
N HIS A 121 17.35 -9.17 -10.39
CA HIS A 121 16.77 -10.20 -11.27
C HIS A 121 17.05 -9.92 -12.75
N ASP A 122 18.31 -9.56 -13.08
CA ASP A 122 18.80 -9.39 -14.46
C ASP A 122 17.93 -8.43 -15.33
N GLY A 123 17.35 -7.42 -14.71
CA GLY A 123 16.47 -6.46 -15.39
C GLY A 123 15.07 -6.98 -15.72
N ALA A 124 14.67 -8.16 -15.23
CA ALA A 124 13.37 -8.75 -15.50
C ALA A 124 12.22 -7.81 -15.07
N PRO A 125 11.14 -7.69 -15.86
CA PRO A 125 9.98 -6.91 -15.46
C PRO A 125 9.24 -7.56 -14.28
N VAL A 126 8.62 -6.72 -13.45
CA VAL A 126 8.01 -7.09 -12.17
C VAL A 126 6.50 -7.24 -12.32
N ASP A 127 5.92 -8.27 -11.68
CA ASP A 127 4.48 -8.31 -11.41
C ASP A 127 4.19 -7.43 -10.20
N VAL A 128 3.22 -6.55 -10.29
CA VAL A 128 2.84 -5.69 -9.16
C VAL A 128 1.39 -5.92 -8.78
N VAL A 129 1.12 -6.25 -7.52
CA VAL A 129 -0.24 -6.28 -6.97
C VAL A 129 -0.39 -5.18 -5.93
N ALA A 130 -1.31 -4.26 -6.17
CA ALA A 130 -1.53 -3.08 -5.35
C ALA A 130 -2.95 -3.06 -4.75
N LEU A 131 -3.04 -2.69 -3.48
CA LEU A 131 -4.29 -2.62 -2.74
C LEU A 131 -4.83 -1.18 -2.69
N SER A 132 -6.11 -1.01 -3.04
CA SER A 132 -6.87 0.24 -2.87
C SER A 132 -6.18 1.44 -3.54
N LEU A 133 -5.84 2.51 -2.81
CA LEU A 133 -5.23 3.72 -3.37
C LEU A 133 -3.84 3.49 -3.99
N ALA A 134 -3.09 2.48 -3.53
CA ALA A 134 -1.80 2.14 -4.14
C ALA A 134 -1.93 1.72 -5.60
N SER A 135 -3.12 1.28 -6.04
CA SER A 135 -3.40 1.00 -7.45
C SER A 135 -3.22 2.23 -8.35
N GLU A 136 -3.49 3.44 -7.83
CA GLU A 136 -3.28 4.68 -8.59
C GLU A 136 -1.79 4.96 -8.82
N PHE A 137 -0.96 4.69 -7.82
CA PHE A 137 0.49 4.88 -7.92
C PHE A 137 1.11 3.85 -8.87
N ALA A 138 0.68 2.58 -8.76
CA ALA A 138 1.13 1.51 -9.63
C ALA A 138 0.69 1.74 -11.09
N ALA A 139 -0.55 2.19 -11.32
CA ALA A 139 -1.03 2.52 -12.65
C ALA A 139 -0.23 3.68 -13.29
N ARG A 140 0.08 4.72 -12.51
CA ARG A 140 0.92 5.83 -13.00
C ARG A 140 2.33 5.34 -13.30
N ALA A 141 2.94 4.59 -12.41
CA ALA A 141 4.29 4.06 -12.60
C ALA A 141 4.38 3.19 -13.85
N ALA A 142 3.40 2.34 -14.09
CA ALA A 142 3.34 1.47 -15.27
C ALA A 142 3.08 2.22 -16.59
N ASN A 143 2.35 3.35 -16.58
CA ASN A 143 2.24 4.22 -17.75
C ASN A 143 3.53 4.96 -18.06
N GLU A 144 4.31 5.33 -17.03
CA GLU A 144 5.56 6.09 -17.18
C GLU A 144 6.75 5.21 -17.59
N ARG A 145 6.80 3.95 -17.13
CA ARG A 145 7.85 2.96 -17.46
C ARG A 145 7.25 1.59 -17.75
N PRO A 146 6.53 1.44 -18.88
CA PRO A 146 5.79 0.22 -19.18
C PRO A 146 6.65 -1.04 -19.23
N GLU A 147 7.91 -0.93 -19.62
CA GLU A 147 8.87 -2.04 -19.74
C GLU A 147 9.30 -2.62 -18.37
N ALA A 148 9.09 -1.88 -17.28
CA ALA A 148 9.45 -2.34 -15.94
C ALA A 148 8.36 -3.21 -15.30
N PHE A 149 7.14 -3.21 -15.84
CA PHE A 149 5.97 -3.89 -15.28
C PHE A 149 5.48 -4.98 -16.23
N ARG A 150 5.54 -6.25 -15.81
CA ARG A 150 5.05 -7.38 -16.59
C ARG A 150 3.53 -7.47 -16.55
N THR A 151 2.96 -7.44 -15.34
CA THR A 151 1.52 -7.45 -15.08
C THR A 151 1.16 -6.53 -13.93
N LEU A 152 -0.10 -6.11 -13.89
CA LEU A 152 -0.66 -5.35 -12.79
C LEU A 152 -1.84 -6.11 -12.17
N GLY A 153 -1.89 -6.15 -10.85
CA GLY A 153 -3.00 -6.65 -10.07
C GLY A 153 -3.57 -5.52 -9.21
N PHE A 154 -4.88 -5.34 -9.20
CA PHE A 154 -5.54 -4.33 -8.39
C PHE A 154 -6.59 -4.97 -7.49
N ILE A 155 -6.40 -4.82 -6.18
CA ILE A 155 -7.35 -5.29 -5.18
C ILE A 155 -8.12 -4.09 -4.64
N SER A 156 -9.43 -4.09 -4.84
CA SER A 156 -10.33 -3.01 -4.41
C SER A 156 -9.81 -1.61 -4.78
N PRO A 157 -9.42 -1.37 -6.05
CA PRO A 157 -8.81 -0.11 -6.48
C PRO A 157 -9.74 1.08 -6.29
N THR A 158 -9.18 2.27 -5.99
CA THR A 158 -9.88 3.55 -6.04
C THR A 158 -9.94 4.10 -7.47
N GLY A 159 -10.69 5.16 -7.69
CA GLY A 159 -10.73 5.85 -8.99
C GLY A 159 -12.01 5.63 -9.77
N PHE A 160 -12.86 4.70 -9.37
CA PHE A 160 -14.11 4.35 -10.05
C PHE A 160 -15.36 4.94 -9.41
N GLU A 161 -15.20 5.80 -8.41
CA GLU A 161 -16.28 6.39 -7.62
C GLU A 161 -17.15 7.33 -8.44
N ARG A 162 -18.33 7.71 -7.89
CA ARG A 162 -19.36 8.54 -8.52
C ARG A 162 -18.83 9.80 -9.21
N LYS A 163 -17.90 10.51 -8.58
CA LYS A 163 -17.27 11.69 -9.19
C LYS A 163 -16.07 11.23 -10.02
N PRO A 164 -16.13 11.29 -11.35
CA PRO A 164 -15.06 10.81 -12.19
C PRO A 164 -13.79 11.66 -11.98
N ARG A 165 -12.65 10.98 -11.95
CA ARG A 165 -11.32 11.57 -11.86
C ARG A 165 -10.58 11.33 -13.18
N ASP A 166 -10.91 12.14 -14.19
CA ASP A 166 -10.44 11.99 -15.58
C ASP A 166 -9.84 13.30 -16.14
N ALA A 167 -9.21 14.10 -15.29
CA ALA A 167 -8.52 15.31 -15.71
C ALA A 167 -7.49 15.04 -16.84
N ARG A 168 -7.30 16.00 -17.73
CA ARG A 168 -6.33 15.88 -18.83
C ARG A 168 -4.89 16.05 -18.37
N THR A 169 -4.69 16.82 -17.31
CA THR A 169 -3.38 17.08 -16.71
C THR A 169 -3.28 16.38 -15.37
N PRO A 170 -2.12 15.76 -15.06
CA PRO A 170 -1.86 15.21 -13.74
C PRO A 170 -2.06 16.23 -12.63
N GLY A 171 -2.64 15.79 -11.53
CA GLY A 171 -2.89 16.64 -10.36
C GLY A 171 -3.35 15.82 -9.18
N THR A 172 -3.67 16.50 -8.08
CA THR A 172 -4.16 15.89 -6.83
C THR A 172 -5.45 16.54 -6.36
N LEU A 173 -6.24 15.83 -5.57
CA LEU A 173 -7.43 16.38 -4.91
C LEU A 173 -7.08 17.20 -3.65
N GLY A 174 -5.81 17.51 -3.44
CA GLY A 174 -5.27 18.18 -2.26
C GLY A 174 -5.97 19.49 -1.91
N ARG A 175 -6.29 19.64 -0.62
CA ARG A 175 -6.93 20.84 -0.06
C ARG A 175 -6.02 21.43 1.00
N GLY A 176 -5.29 22.52 0.66
CA GLY A 176 -4.34 23.19 1.57
C GLY A 176 -4.98 23.59 2.89
N TRP A 177 -6.13 24.26 2.86
CA TRP A 177 -6.83 24.70 4.07
C TRP A 177 -7.15 23.55 5.03
N LEU A 178 -7.47 22.35 4.48
CA LEU A 178 -7.76 21.17 5.32
C LEU A 178 -6.47 20.61 5.92
N LEU A 179 -5.38 20.60 5.17
CA LEU A 179 -4.08 20.19 5.68
C LEU A 179 -3.62 21.13 6.80
N ASP A 180 -3.75 22.45 6.62
CA ASP A 180 -3.41 23.45 7.63
C ASP A 180 -4.26 23.25 8.89
N ALA A 181 -5.56 22.98 8.74
CA ALA A 181 -6.44 22.66 9.86
C ALA A 181 -6.02 21.40 10.61
N LEU A 182 -5.61 20.33 9.90
CA LEU A 182 -5.12 19.08 10.49
C LEU A 182 -3.80 19.28 11.25
N TYR A 183 -2.93 20.17 10.77
CA TYR A 183 -1.64 20.50 11.40
C TYR A 183 -1.72 21.62 12.43
N PHE A 184 -2.91 22.11 12.77
CA PHE A 184 -3.01 23.18 13.74
C PHE A 184 -2.45 22.76 15.11
N PRO A 185 -1.49 23.53 15.69
CA PRO A 185 -0.67 23.06 16.82
C PRO A 185 -1.45 22.69 18.09
N LEU A 186 -2.65 23.27 18.30
CA LEU A 186 -3.44 23.00 19.52
C LEU A 186 -4.04 21.60 19.54
N TRP A 187 -4.29 20.97 18.38
CA TRP A 187 -4.98 19.67 18.34
C TRP A 187 -4.40 18.62 17.40
N GLU A 188 -3.35 18.92 16.60
CA GLU A 188 -2.83 17.98 15.60
C GLU A 188 -2.56 16.58 16.14
N ARG A 189 -1.91 16.49 17.32
CA ARG A 189 -1.54 15.21 17.96
C ARG A 189 -2.75 14.55 18.60
N GLN A 190 -3.59 15.34 19.26
CA GLN A 190 -4.79 14.87 19.96
C GLN A 190 -5.80 14.31 18.93
N LEU A 191 -6.00 15.02 17.80
CA LEU A 191 -6.87 14.57 16.73
C LEU A 191 -6.40 13.23 16.15
N PHE A 192 -5.10 13.10 15.85
CA PHE A 192 -4.56 11.84 15.36
C PHE A 192 -4.69 10.73 16.41
N GLY A 193 -4.39 11.02 17.66
CA GLY A 193 -4.56 10.08 18.78
C GLY A 193 -6.01 9.61 18.93
N LEU A 194 -7.00 10.50 18.75
CA LEU A 194 -8.42 10.15 18.79
C LEU A 194 -8.80 9.24 17.61
N LEU A 195 -8.37 9.59 16.39
CA LEU A 195 -8.64 8.81 15.17
C LEU A 195 -8.01 7.41 15.19
N THR A 196 -6.92 7.26 15.94
CA THR A 196 -6.17 6.00 16.06
C THR A 196 -6.44 5.23 17.35
N MET A 197 -7.48 5.59 18.10
CA MET A 197 -7.98 4.77 19.21
C MET A 197 -8.50 3.43 18.68
N ARG A 198 -8.21 2.33 19.38
CA ARG A 198 -8.63 0.97 18.98
C ARG A 198 -10.11 0.86 18.59
N PRO A 199 -11.08 1.40 19.35
CA PRO A 199 -12.49 1.32 18.96
C PRO A 199 -12.82 2.07 17.66
N VAL A 200 -12.13 3.18 17.39
CA VAL A 200 -12.31 3.97 16.15
C VAL A 200 -11.74 3.22 14.96
N MET A 201 -10.53 2.68 15.09
CA MET A 201 -9.88 1.86 14.06
C MET A 201 -10.69 0.59 13.75
N ARG A 202 -11.21 -0.09 14.79
CA ARG A 202 -12.10 -1.25 14.62
C ARG A 202 -13.31 -0.89 13.78
N LYS A 203 -14.02 0.20 14.10
CA LYS A 203 -15.19 0.65 13.33
C LYS A 203 -14.84 0.95 11.87
N PHE A 204 -13.65 1.50 11.62
CA PHE A 204 -13.18 1.74 10.26
C PHE A 204 -12.93 0.42 9.51
N LEU A 205 -12.27 -0.54 10.15
CA LEU A 205 -12.07 -1.87 9.57
C LEU A 205 -13.39 -2.60 9.35
N GLU A 206 -14.33 -2.58 10.29
CA GLU A 206 -15.67 -3.15 10.14
C GLU A 206 -16.41 -2.58 8.92
N LYS A 207 -16.28 -1.28 8.65
CA LYS A 207 -16.84 -0.63 7.46
C LYS A 207 -16.15 -1.10 6.18
N ALA A 208 -14.83 -1.26 6.21
CA ALA A 208 -14.06 -1.76 5.07
C ALA A 208 -14.38 -3.24 4.77
N TRP A 209 -14.57 -4.06 5.81
CA TRP A 209 -15.04 -5.45 5.66
C TRP A 209 -16.52 -5.56 5.28
N GLY A 210 -17.33 -4.56 5.62
CA GLY A 210 -18.78 -4.67 5.57
C GLY A 210 -19.32 -5.76 6.51
N ALA A 211 -18.59 -6.06 7.59
CA ALA A 211 -18.89 -7.06 8.62
C ALA A 211 -18.26 -6.68 9.96
N LYS A 212 -18.80 -7.20 11.06
CA LYS A 212 -18.24 -6.99 12.41
C LYS A 212 -17.02 -7.87 12.71
N GLN A 213 -16.89 -8.98 12.00
CA GLN A 213 -15.75 -9.87 12.11
C GLN A 213 -14.63 -9.35 11.21
N ILE A 214 -13.53 -8.99 11.83
CA ILE A 214 -12.33 -8.46 11.16
C ILE A 214 -11.13 -9.30 11.57
N ASP A 215 -10.00 -9.11 10.90
CA ASP A 215 -8.73 -9.69 11.31
C ASP A 215 -8.17 -8.93 12.52
N GLU A 216 -8.14 -9.59 13.69
CA GLU A 216 -7.66 -8.99 14.94
C GLU A 216 -6.13 -8.72 14.91
N PRO A 217 -5.29 -9.62 14.37
CA PRO A 217 -3.87 -9.35 14.19
C PRO A 217 -3.61 -8.09 13.35
N LEU A 218 -4.40 -7.86 12.30
CA LEU A 218 -4.30 -6.63 11.51
C LEU A 218 -4.65 -5.40 12.36
N LEU A 219 -5.74 -5.43 13.13
CA LEU A 219 -6.10 -4.34 14.04
C LEU A 219 -4.99 -4.04 15.04
N ASP A 220 -4.37 -5.08 15.60
CA ASP A 220 -3.26 -4.94 16.55
C ASP A 220 -2.04 -4.30 15.91
N TYR A 221 -1.68 -4.72 14.70
CA TYR A 221 -0.58 -4.14 13.96
C TYR A 221 -0.86 -2.69 13.54
N CYS A 222 -2.06 -2.41 13.07
CA CYS A 222 -2.54 -1.06 12.78
C CYS A 222 -2.38 -0.14 14.00
N TYR A 223 -2.77 -0.61 15.20
CA TYR A 223 -2.61 0.15 16.42
C TYR A 223 -1.13 0.46 16.72
N GLN A 224 -0.26 -0.55 16.63
CA GLN A 224 1.17 -0.38 16.87
C GLN A 224 1.82 0.60 15.87
N THR A 225 1.48 0.50 14.59
CA THR A 225 2.06 1.35 13.54
C THR A 225 1.63 2.82 13.67
N THR A 226 0.39 3.10 14.10
CA THR A 226 -0.08 4.47 14.33
C THR A 226 0.55 5.16 15.53
N HIS A 227 1.12 4.40 16.48
CA HIS A 227 1.79 4.93 17.67
C HIS A 227 3.31 5.14 17.48
N GLN A 228 3.81 4.94 16.27
CA GLN A 228 5.20 5.26 15.95
C GLN A 228 5.41 6.77 15.76
N HIS A 229 6.66 7.22 15.94
CA HIS A 229 6.99 8.63 15.71
C HIS A 229 6.70 9.05 14.26
N GLY A 230 6.09 10.21 14.09
CA GLY A 230 5.77 10.75 12.75
C GLY A 230 4.57 10.09 12.04
N ALA A 231 3.89 9.12 12.66
CA ALA A 231 2.82 8.33 12.03
C ALA A 231 1.64 9.16 11.47
N ARG A 232 1.45 10.40 11.92
CA ARG A 232 0.36 11.29 11.47
C ARG A 232 0.60 11.97 10.12
N HIS A 233 1.86 12.11 9.70
CA HIS A 233 2.19 12.98 8.57
C HIS A 233 1.59 12.52 7.24
N ALA A 234 1.88 11.30 6.80
CA ALA A 234 1.30 10.78 5.55
C ALA A 234 -0.24 10.63 5.62
N PRO A 235 -0.85 10.11 6.72
CA PRO A 235 -2.29 10.09 6.88
C PRO A 235 -2.97 11.46 6.78
N TYR A 236 -2.37 12.54 7.27
CA TYR A 236 -2.96 13.87 7.14
C TYR A 236 -2.98 14.36 5.70
N HIS A 237 -1.94 14.06 4.91
CA HIS A 237 -1.94 14.35 3.48
C HIS A 237 -2.97 13.49 2.73
N PHE A 238 -3.15 12.23 3.13
CA PHE A 238 -4.21 11.37 2.61
C PHE A 238 -5.60 11.96 2.87
N VAL A 239 -5.92 12.31 4.12
CA VAL A 239 -7.22 12.93 4.49
C VAL A 239 -7.42 14.25 3.77
N ALA A 240 -6.37 15.07 3.60
CA ALA A 240 -6.42 16.31 2.86
C ALA A 240 -6.51 16.13 1.33
N GLY A 241 -6.43 14.89 0.81
CA GLY A 241 -6.64 14.57 -0.60
C GLY A 241 -5.37 14.57 -1.48
N TYR A 242 -4.20 14.84 -0.92
CA TYR A 242 -2.96 14.97 -1.70
C TYR A 242 -2.47 13.67 -2.33
N LEU A 243 -2.90 12.51 -1.82
CA LEU A 243 -2.50 11.20 -2.35
C LEU A 243 -3.42 10.67 -3.46
N PHE A 244 -4.52 11.37 -3.76
CA PHE A 244 -5.45 10.99 -4.82
C PHE A 244 -5.12 11.70 -6.13
N SER A 245 -5.02 10.95 -7.22
CA SER A 245 -4.79 11.49 -8.56
C SER A 245 -6.10 12.04 -9.16
N THR A 246 -6.03 13.17 -9.87
CA THR A 246 -7.20 13.76 -10.59
C THR A 246 -7.49 13.08 -11.92
N ASP A 247 -6.53 12.34 -12.48
CA ASP A 247 -6.51 11.78 -13.82
C ASP A 247 -6.53 10.23 -13.84
N ILE A 248 -6.88 9.59 -12.72
CA ILE A 248 -6.71 8.14 -12.55
C ILE A 248 -7.47 7.30 -13.58
N LEU A 249 -8.67 7.69 -14.00
CA LEU A 249 -9.42 6.94 -15.01
C LEU A 249 -8.66 6.88 -16.34
N ARG A 250 -7.99 7.97 -16.72
CA ARG A 250 -7.12 7.98 -17.92
C ARG A 250 -5.90 7.10 -17.77
N LEU A 251 -5.33 7.04 -16.57
CA LEU A 251 -4.21 6.16 -16.28
C LEU A 251 -4.63 4.69 -16.42
N TYR A 252 -5.78 4.29 -15.88
CA TYR A 252 -6.30 2.94 -16.03
C TYR A 252 -6.60 2.60 -17.50
N GLU A 253 -7.18 3.55 -18.24
CA GLU A 253 -7.41 3.40 -19.69
C GLU A 253 -6.11 3.34 -20.50
N GLY A 254 -5.04 3.98 -20.04
CA GLY A 254 -3.73 4.00 -20.70
C GLY A 254 -2.89 2.75 -20.51
N LEU A 255 -3.25 1.86 -19.58
CA LEU A 255 -2.46 0.66 -19.30
C LEU A 255 -2.41 -0.28 -20.52
N THR A 256 -1.21 -0.68 -20.88
CA THR A 256 -0.93 -1.62 -21.98
C THR A 256 -0.61 -3.02 -21.47
N GLN A 257 -0.18 -3.13 -20.21
CA GLN A 257 0.09 -4.40 -19.56
C GLN A 257 -1.20 -5.20 -19.34
N PRO A 258 -1.12 -6.54 -19.23
CA PRO A 258 -2.21 -7.35 -18.69
C PRO A 258 -2.55 -6.92 -17.27
N VAL A 259 -3.84 -6.71 -16.98
CA VAL A 259 -4.33 -6.25 -15.68
C VAL A 259 -5.33 -7.25 -15.12
N TRP A 260 -5.07 -7.69 -13.89
CA TRP A 260 -6.04 -8.42 -13.07
C TRP A 260 -6.63 -7.48 -12.03
N MET A 261 -7.94 -7.53 -11.84
CA MET A 261 -8.64 -6.73 -10.84
C MET A 261 -9.62 -7.59 -10.06
N VAL A 262 -9.62 -7.44 -8.73
CA VAL A 262 -10.63 -8.04 -7.86
C VAL A 262 -11.19 -7.00 -6.90
N HIS A 263 -12.51 -7.02 -6.68
CA HIS A 263 -13.14 -6.16 -5.68
C HIS A 263 -14.35 -6.82 -5.04
N GLY A 264 -14.66 -6.37 -3.82
CA GLY A 264 -15.84 -6.78 -3.09
C GLY A 264 -17.08 -5.96 -3.42
N VAL A 265 -18.22 -6.39 -2.85
CA VAL A 265 -19.54 -5.72 -2.99
C VAL A 265 -20.13 -5.29 -1.64
N ARG A 266 -19.42 -5.55 -0.52
CA ARG A 266 -19.85 -5.18 0.83
C ARG A 266 -19.02 -4.02 1.40
N GLY A 267 -19.64 -3.28 2.30
CA GLY A 267 -18.97 -2.18 3.00
C GLY A 267 -18.98 -0.86 2.25
N ASP A 268 -18.20 0.10 2.75
CA ASP A 268 -18.25 1.49 2.29
C ASP A 268 -17.45 1.74 0.99
N PHE A 269 -16.53 0.81 0.60
CA PHE A 269 -15.59 0.98 -0.52
C PHE A 269 -15.99 0.15 -1.73
N THR A 270 -17.24 0.30 -2.20
CA THR A 270 -17.84 -0.54 -3.25
C THR A 270 -18.39 0.26 -4.44
N ASP A 271 -18.05 1.55 -4.55
CA ASP A 271 -18.53 2.39 -5.66
C ASP A 271 -17.62 2.24 -6.89
N TYR A 272 -18.01 1.35 -7.80
CA TYR A 272 -17.31 1.05 -9.06
C TYR A 272 -18.11 1.51 -10.29
N ARG A 273 -18.81 2.64 -10.24
CA ARG A 273 -19.70 3.13 -11.31
C ARG A 273 -18.99 3.35 -12.64
N HIS A 274 -17.75 3.78 -12.59
CA HIS A 274 -16.94 4.02 -13.80
C HIS A 274 -16.10 2.82 -14.25
N LYS A 275 -16.33 1.62 -13.67
CA LYS A 275 -15.65 0.38 -14.08
C LYS A 275 -15.90 0.03 -15.54
N SER A 276 -17.08 0.39 -16.09
CA SER A 276 -17.41 0.17 -17.50
C SER A 276 -16.41 0.79 -18.49
N ARG A 277 -15.64 1.80 -18.07
CA ARG A 277 -14.59 2.41 -18.91
C ARG A 277 -13.43 1.46 -19.23
N ILE A 278 -13.20 0.46 -18.35
CA ILE A 278 -12.10 -0.52 -18.53
C ILE A 278 -12.59 -1.96 -18.70
N GLU A 279 -13.84 -2.24 -18.39
CA GLU A 279 -14.40 -3.60 -18.32
C GLU A 279 -14.40 -4.32 -19.68
N ALA A 280 -14.57 -3.58 -20.79
CA ALA A 280 -14.53 -4.12 -22.14
C ALA A 280 -13.12 -4.19 -22.77
N ARG A 281 -12.08 -3.78 -22.05
CA ARG A 281 -10.71 -3.79 -22.56
C ARG A 281 -10.12 -5.20 -22.53
N PRO A 282 -9.51 -5.68 -23.60
CA PRO A 282 -9.05 -7.07 -23.71
C PRO A 282 -7.90 -7.42 -22.76
N ASN A 283 -7.17 -6.42 -22.28
CA ASN A 283 -6.08 -6.59 -21.33
C ASN A 283 -6.51 -6.57 -19.86
N TRP A 284 -7.82 -6.45 -19.56
CA TRP A 284 -8.34 -6.45 -18.19
C TRP A 284 -9.14 -7.73 -17.90
N GLN A 285 -8.79 -8.41 -16.82
CA GLN A 285 -9.59 -9.49 -16.23
C GLN A 285 -10.11 -9.03 -14.86
N ILE A 286 -11.45 -8.99 -14.70
CA ILE A 286 -12.09 -8.44 -13.51
C ILE A 286 -12.91 -9.52 -12.82
N SER A 287 -12.71 -9.69 -11.52
CA SER A 287 -13.45 -10.57 -10.64
C SER A 287 -14.19 -9.78 -9.55
N VAL A 288 -15.47 -10.10 -9.33
CA VAL A 288 -16.31 -9.48 -8.30
C VAL A 288 -16.67 -10.52 -7.25
N LEU A 289 -16.34 -10.24 -5.99
CA LEU A 289 -16.51 -11.20 -4.89
C LEU A 289 -17.53 -10.72 -3.85
N GLN A 290 -18.15 -11.67 -3.14
CA GLN A 290 -19.06 -11.39 -2.02
C GLN A 290 -18.27 -11.09 -0.73
N SER A 291 -17.35 -10.13 -0.80
CA SER A 291 -16.44 -9.70 0.26
C SER A 291 -16.49 -8.20 0.48
N GLY A 292 -15.78 -7.72 1.51
CA GLY A 292 -15.47 -6.31 1.70
C GLY A 292 -14.25 -5.86 0.86
N ALA A 293 -13.63 -4.76 1.28
CA ALA A 293 -12.48 -4.17 0.59
C ALA A 293 -11.16 -4.98 0.73
N PHE A 294 -11.15 -5.99 1.62
CA PHE A 294 -10.00 -6.86 1.84
C PHE A 294 -10.32 -8.32 1.45
N PRO A 295 -10.67 -8.61 0.17
CA PRO A 295 -11.07 -9.95 -0.25
C PRO A 295 -9.99 -11.02 0.02
N HIS A 296 -8.72 -10.66 0.00
CA HIS A 296 -7.60 -11.55 0.26
C HIS A 296 -7.42 -11.94 1.75
N PHE A 297 -8.09 -11.26 2.69
CA PHE A 297 -8.22 -11.72 4.07
C PHE A 297 -9.42 -12.64 4.26
N GLU A 298 -10.52 -12.41 3.52
CA GLU A 298 -11.76 -13.13 3.69
C GLU A 298 -11.84 -14.42 2.84
N MET A 299 -11.25 -14.38 1.64
CA MET A 299 -11.40 -15.41 0.60
C MET A 299 -10.04 -15.67 -0.10
N LEU A 300 -8.98 -15.91 0.68
CA LEU A 300 -7.61 -15.99 0.17
C LEU A 300 -7.48 -16.94 -1.03
N GLU A 301 -7.99 -18.18 -0.90
CA GLU A 301 -7.88 -19.20 -1.94
C GLU A 301 -8.59 -18.80 -3.24
N VAL A 302 -9.73 -18.10 -3.14
CA VAL A 302 -10.47 -17.60 -4.32
C VAL A 302 -9.67 -16.49 -5.01
N VAL A 303 -9.10 -15.58 -4.22
CA VAL A 303 -8.29 -14.46 -4.74
C VAL A 303 -7.02 -14.96 -5.38
N THR A 304 -6.26 -15.85 -4.71
CA THR A 304 -5.02 -16.41 -5.26
C THR A 304 -5.30 -17.30 -6.47
N GLY A 305 -6.32 -18.17 -6.42
CA GLY A 305 -6.71 -19.00 -7.56
C GLY A 305 -7.10 -18.17 -8.80
N SER A 306 -7.82 -17.04 -8.61
CA SER A 306 -8.13 -16.12 -9.71
C SER A 306 -6.88 -15.44 -10.27
N TYR A 307 -5.96 -15.02 -9.43
CA TYR A 307 -4.69 -14.42 -9.87
C TYR A 307 -3.80 -15.45 -10.57
N ASP A 308 -3.71 -16.68 -10.07
CA ASP A 308 -2.91 -17.75 -10.69
C ASP A 308 -3.47 -18.16 -12.05
N GLN A 309 -4.81 -18.21 -12.21
CA GLN A 309 -5.44 -18.43 -13.51
C GLN A 309 -5.10 -17.30 -14.50
N PHE A 310 -5.14 -16.03 -14.05
CA PHE A 310 -4.71 -14.90 -14.85
C PHE A 310 -3.25 -15.04 -15.30
N GLN A 311 -2.33 -15.40 -14.39
CA GLN A 311 -0.92 -15.60 -14.71
C GLN A 311 -0.70 -16.76 -15.68
N ALA A 312 -1.41 -17.89 -15.51
CA ALA A 312 -1.32 -19.05 -16.37
C ALA A 312 -1.80 -18.75 -17.81
N ALA A 313 -2.85 -17.93 -17.95
CA ALA A 313 -3.35 -17.53 -19.27
C ALA A 313 -2.32 -16.72 -20.08
N LEU A 314 -1.41 -15.99 -19.41
CA LEU A 314 -0.35 -15.22 -20.07
C LEU A 314 0.81 -16.09 -20.55
N THR A 315 0.99 -17.28 -19.98
CA THR A 315 2.06 -18.20 -20.32
C THR A 315 1.61 -19.32 -21.26
N ALA A 316 0.29 -19.45 -21.49
CA ALA A 316 -0.26 -20.43 -22.42
C ALA A 316 0.20 -20.11 -23.86
N PRO A 317 0.71 -21.10 -24.63
CA PRO A 317 1.02 -20.89 -26.03
C PRO A 317 -0.25 -20.44 -26.76
N VAL A 318 -0.15 -19.37 -27.54
CA VAL A 318 -1.24 -18.95 -28.45
C VAL A 318 -1.54 -20.12 -29.35
N ALA A 319 -2.71 -20.73 -29.18
CA ALA A 319 -3.17 -21.79 -30.10
C ALA A 319 -3.22 -21.15 -31.48
N THR A 320 -2.28 -21.52 -32.36
CA THR A 320 -2.33 -21.20 -33.77
C THR A 320 -3.63 -21.78 -34.32
N ALA A 321 -4.60 -20.91 -34.62
CA ALA A 321 -5.77 -21.32 -35.38
C ALA A 321 -5.26 -21.86 -36.72
N THR A 322 -5.23 -23.18 -36.82
CA THR A 322 -5.00 -23.86 -38.09
C THR A 322 -6.17 -23.48 -38.97
N ALA A 323 -5.92 -22.63 -39.96
CA ALA A 323 -6.87 -22.39 -41.04
C ALA A 323 -7.13 -23.75 -41.69
N ALA A 324 -8.33 -24.25 -41.50
CA ALA A 324 -8.82 -25.36 -42.32
C ALA A 324 -9.15 -24.75 -43.70
N GLU A 325 -8.39 -25.16 -44.69
CA GLU A 325 -8.71 -25.02 -46.11
C GLU A 325 -9.97 -25.82 -46.48
#